data_4392041cb41f7db4d42a9bbc1b01bee7
#
_entry.id   4392041cb41f7db4d42a9bbc1b01bee7
#
_cell.length_a   1.000
_cell.length_b   1.000
_cell.length_c   1.000
_cell.angle_alpha   90.00
_cell.angle_beta   90.00
_cell.angle_gamma   90.00
#
_symmetry.space_group_name_H-M   'P 1'
#
loop_
_entity.id
_entity.type
_entity.pdbx_description
1 polymer ?
#
loop_
_entity_poly.entity_id
_entity_poly.type
_entity_poly.pdbx_seq_one_letter_code
_entity_poly.pdbx_strand_id
1 'polypeptide(L)'
;MSILRFVYAACDLLAIGAGTIVLFGLLTGELIDKWAALFLKCTLAASVTGLLFPLHDFTLVQRCSMLSVYVTGMSVLAWRKFHLSGVWRSIFASTITIVLYLNVVVAIDQVFEQMSLFTGLAPAQSELTLRATQFLVMLLFAVIGIIAVKRFHNRGAHSLRSRTNGVADKHVF
;
A
#
# COMPACT_ATOMS: atom_id res chain seq x y z
N MET A 1 26.97 -5.49 1.36
CA MET A 1 25.64 -6.00 0.96
C MET A 1 24.66 -6.18 2.12
N SER A 2 25.10 -6.63 3.29
CA SER A 2 24.22 -6.89 4.46
C SER A 2 23.49 -5.65 4.98
N ILE A 3 24.14 -4.49 5.07
CA ILE A 3 23.54 -3.24 5.58
C ILE A 3 22.40 -2.75 4.69
N LEU A 4 22.58 -2.79 3.37
CA LEU A 4 21.55 -2.34 2.40
C LEU A 4 20.29 -3.21 2.49
N ARG A 5 20.46 -4.54 2.63
CA ARG A 5 19.34 -5.47 2.83
C ARG A 5 18.61 -5.22 4.15
N PHE A 6 19.36 -4.93 5.22
CA PHE A 6 18.78 -4.63 6.52
C PHE A 6 17.97 -3.32 6.49
N VAL A 7 18.52 -2.26 5.89
CA VAL A 7 17.83 -0.97 5.74
C VAL A 7 16.56 -1.14 4.90
N TYR A 8 16.65 -1.89 3.79
CA TYR A 8 15.50 -2.19 2.95
C TYR A 8 14.39 -2.91 3.73
N ALA A 9 14.73 -4.00 4.43
CA ALA A 9 13.76 -4.77 5.22
C ALA A 9 13.14 -3.94 6.36
N ALA A 10 13.94 -3.10 7.04
CA ALA A 10 13.42 -2.21 8.08
C ALA A 10 12.45 -1.17 7.52
N CYS A 11 12.77 -0.55 6.39
CA CYS A 11 11.88 0.40 5.71
C CYS A 11 10.58 -0.25 5.24
N ASP A 12 10.66 -1.49 4.72
CA ASP A 12 9.51 -2.25 4.25
C ASP A 12 8.58 -2.64 5.40
N LEU A 13 9.13 -3.12 6.53
CA LEU A 13 8.34 -3.41 7.74
C LEU A 13 7.65 -2.17 8.31
N LEU A 14 8.36 -1.03 8.36
CA LEU A 14 7.76 0.24 8.79
C LEU A 14 6.65 0.68 7.83
N ALA A 15 6.85 0.50 6.52
CA ALA A 15 5.82 0.79 5.52
C ALA A 15 4.60 -0.11 5.70
N ILE A 16 4.78 -1.42 5.92
CA ILE A 16 3.67 -2.35 6.16
C ILE A 16 2.89 -1.95 7.42
N GLY A 17 3.57 -1.64 8.54
CA GLY A 17 2.94 -1.20 9.77
C GLY A 17 2.15 0.10 9.59
N ALA A 18 2.77 1.14 9.02
CA ALA A 18 2.11 2.40 8.74
C ALA A 18 0.96 2.26 7.73
N GLY A 19 1.16 1.45 6.68
CA GLY A 19 0.15 1.18 5.66
C GLY A 19 -1.07 0.45 6.20
N THR A 20 -0.88 -0.48 7.13
CA THR A 20 -1.98 -1.17 7.82
C THR A 20 -2.83 -0.19 8.62
N ILE A 21 -2.21 0.75 9.34
CA ILE A 21 -2.93 1.80 10.08
C ILE A 21 -3.72 2.70 9.12
N VAL A 22 -3.12 3.09 7.99
CA VAL A 22 -3.80 3.90 6.96
C VAL A 22 -4.97 3.13 6.36
N LEU A 23 -4.78 1.85 6.03
CA LEU A 23 -5.84 1.00 5.49
C LEU A 23 -7.01 0.88 6.47
N PHE A 24 -6.73 0.73 7.76
CA PHE A 24 -7.76 0.72 8.80
C PHE A 24 -8.50 2.06 8.87
N GLY A 25 -7.78 3.19 8.78
CA GLY A 25 -8.37 4.53 8.66
C GLY A 25 -9.29 4.65 7.43
N LEU A 26 -8.87 4.14 6.27
CA LEU A 26 -9.71 4.13 5.07
C LEU A 26 -10.97 3.26 5.24
N LEU A 27 -10.88 2.13 5.95
CA LEU A 27 -12.04 1.28 6.27
C LEU A 27 -13.02 1.96 7.24
N THR A 28 -12.53 2.77 8.18
CA THR A 28 -13.36 3.60 9.06
C THR A 28 -13.84 4.89 8.39
N GLY A 29 -13.33 5.17 7.17
CA GLY A 29 -13.68 6.35 6.37
C GLY A 29 -12.97 7.62 6.78
N GLU A 30 -11.92 7.53 7.59
CA GLU A 30 -11.08 8.63 8.03
C GLU A 30 -9.67 8.49 7.48
N LEU A 31 -9.08 9.59 7.04
CA LEU A 31 -7.69 9.61 6.62
C LEU A 31 -6.81 10.14 7.75
N ILE A 32 -5.84 9.34 8.18
CA ILE A 32 -4.84 9.74 9.17
C ILE A 32 -3.61 10.26 8.43
N ASP A 33 -3.61 11.57 8.11
CA ASP A 33 -2.60 12.22 7.25
C ASP A 33 -1.15 11.91 7.66
N LYS A 34 -0.86 11.89 8.97
CA LYS A 34 0.50 11.63 9.48
C LYS A 34 0.98 10.22 9.11
N TRP A 35 0.11 9.22 9.26
CA TRP A 35 0.42 7.83 8.94
C TRP A 35 0.47 7.60 7.42
N ALA A 36 -0.39 8.26 6.66
CA ALA A 36 -0.35 8.23 5.20
C ALA A 36 0.98 8.82 4.68
N ALA A 37 1.42 9.97 5.23
CA ALA A 37 2.71 10.55 4.88
C ALA A 37 3.90 9.64 5.24
N LEU A 38 3.88 9.02 6.43
CA LEU A 38 4.91 8.09 6.87
C LEU A 38 4.96 6.87 5.94
N PHE A 39 3.81 6.25 5.67
CA PHE A 39 3.69 5.12 4.75
C PHE A 39 4.29 5.42 3.38
N LEU A 40 3.88 6.51 2.75
CA LEU A 40 4.36 6.90 1.41
C LEU A 40 5.87 7.18 1.40
N LYS A 41 6.41 7.82 2.45
CA LYS A 41 7.86 8.08 2.57
C LYS A 41 8.65 6.80 2.75
N CYS A 42 8.22 5.89 3.65
CA CYS A 42 8.89 4.62 3.90
C CYS A 42 8.84 3.72 2.67
N THR A 43 7.68 3.64 1.99
CA THR A 43 7.56 2.89 0.74
C THR A 43 8.47 3.45 -0.36
N LEU A 44 8.53 4.77 -0.51
CA LEU A 44 9.41 5.40 -1.49
C LEU A 44 10.88 5.11 -1.18
N ALA A 45 11.28 5.21 0.08
CA ALA A 45 12.64 4.87 0.52
C ALA A 45 12.96 3.40 0.25
N ALA A 46 12.06 2.47 0.61
CA ALA A 46 12.24 1.06 0.32
C ALA A 46 12.33 0.80 -1.19
N SER A 47 11.46 1.41 -2.00
CA SER A 47 11.46 1.22 -3.45
C SER A 47 12.74 1.74 -4.10
N VAL A 48 13.24 2.91 -3.69
CA VAL A 48 14.52 3.46 -4.17
C VAL A 48 15.67 2.55 -3.75
N THR A 49 15.69 2.08 -2.51
CA THR A 49 16.70 1.13 -2.03
C THR A 49 16.63 -0.20 -2.81
N GLY A 50 15.42 -0.69 -3.10
CA GLY A 50 15.22 -1.90 -3.90
C GLY A 50 15.73 -1.79 -5.33
N LEU A 51 15.66 -0.60 -5.94
CA LEU A 51 16.20 -0.34 -7.27
C LEU A 51 17.74 -0.26 -7.29
N LEU A 52 18.39 0.00 -6.16
CA LEU A 52 19.85 0.04 -6.03
C LEU A 52 20.50 -1.35 -5.94
N PHE A 53 19.70 -2.43 -5.82
CA PHE A 53 20.25 -3.78 -5.89
C PHE A 53 20.79 -4.06 -7.30
N PRO A 54 21.93 -4.82 -7.41
CA PRO A 54 22.59 -5.07 -8.70
C PRO A 54 21.64 -5.73 -9.72
N LEU A 55 21.65 -5.21 -10.95
CA LEU A 55 20.75 -5.55 -12.05
C LEU A 55 21.02 -6.89 -12.74
N HIS A 56 21.74 -7.83 -12.11
CA HIS A 56 22.15 -9.07 -12.80
C HIS A 56 20.98 -10.01 -13.16
N ASP A 57 19.88 -9.95 -12.38
CA ASP A 57 18.63 -10.63 -12.71
C ASP A 57 17.46 -9.76 -12.25
N PHE A 58 16.48 -9.51 -13.12
CA PHE A 58 15.26 -8.77 -12.77
C PHE A 58 14.47 -9.55 -11.71
N THR A 59 14.86 -9.36 -10.45
CA THR A 59 14.23 -10.00 -9.29
C THR A 59 12.81 -9.48 -9.07
N LEU A 60 11.98 -10.27 -8.38
CA LEU A 60 10.62 -9.87 -7.98
C LEU A 60 10.65 -8.53 -7.23
N VAL A 61 11.65 -8.33 -6.37
CA VAL A 61 11.87 -7.08 -5.62
C VAL A 61 11.98 -5.87 -6.56
N GLN A 62 12.76 -5.95 -7.64
CA GLN A 62 12.93 -4.84 -8.57
C GLN A 62 11.65 -4.52 -9.34
N ARG A 63 10.93 -5.55 -9.80
CA ARG A 63 9.64 -5.37 -10.51
C ARG A 63 8.62 -4.71 -9.59
N CYS A 64 8.49 -5.19 -8.36
CA CYS A 64 7.60 -4.60 -7.36
C CYS A 64 8.03 -3.18 -6.99
N SER A 65 9.34 -2.89 -6.87
CA SER A 65 9.86 -1.55 -6.57
C SER A 65 9.54 -0.55 -7.68
N MET A 66 9.71 -0.91 -8.96
CA MET A 66 9.35 -0.04 -10.09
C MET A 66 7.86 0.29 -10.08
N LEU A 67 7.01 -0.73 -9.93
CA LEU A 67 5.57 -0.56 -9.86
C LEU A 67 5.17 0.28 -8.64
N SER A 68 5.79 0.02 -7.48
CA SER A 68 5.55 0.73 -6.23
C SER A 68 5.89 2.22 -6.33
N VAL A 69 7.00 2.60 -6.97
CA VAL A 69 7.36 4.02 -7.22
C VAL A 69 6.29 4.71 -8.04
N TYR A 70 5.82 4.08 -9.12
CA TYR A 70 4.80 4.64 -9.99
C TYR A 70 3.46 4.84 -9.24
N VAL A 71 2.98 3.80 -8.57
CA VAL A 71 1.70 3.83 -7.83
C VAL A 71 1.77 4.79 -6.64
N THR A 72 2.92 4.85 -5.94
CA THR A 72 3.15 5.81 -4.85
C THR A 72 3.14 7.24 -5.37
N GLY A 73 3.75 7.50 -6.53
CA GLY A 73 3.68 8.81 -7.20
C GLY A 73 2.23 9.24 -7.48
N MET A 74 1.40 8.33 -7.98
CA MET A 74 -0.04 8.57 -8.19
C MET A 74 -0.77 8.87 -6.88
N SER A 75 -0.43 8.19 -5.79
CA SER A 75 -1.02 8.44 -4.45
C SER A 75 -0.66 9.83 -3.94
N VAL A 76 0.60 10.25 -4.07
CA VAL A 76 1.07 11.58 -3.67
C VAL A 76 0.39 12.66 -4.50
N LEU A 77 0.22 12.43 -5.80
CA LEU A 77 -0.47 13.35 -6.70
C LEU A 77 -1.94 13.52 -6.31
N ALA A 78 -2.64 12.41 -6.05
CA ALA A 78 -4.03 12.40 -5.61
C ALA A 78 -4.22 13.15 -4.28
N TRP A 79 -3.27 12.97 -3.36
CA TRP A 79 -3.33 13.59 -2.04
C TRP A 79 -2.97 15.07 -2.05
N ARG A 80 -1.84 15.45 -2.69
CA ARG A 80 -1.33 16.83 -2.66
C ARG A 80 -1.97 17.77 -3.67
N LYS A 81 -2.14 17.32 -4.92
CA LYS A 81 -2.62 18.19 -6.00
C LYS A 81 -4.14 18.25 -6.07
N PHE A 82 -4.80 17.12 -5.87
CA PHE A 82 -6.25 17.03 -6.02
C PHE A 82 -7.03 17.04 -4.71
N HIS A 83 -6.35 17.21 -3.56
CA HIS A 83 -6.95 17.37 -2.23
C HIS A 83 -8.06 16.34 -1.94
N LEU A 84 -7.93 15.12 -2.46
CA LEU A 84 -8.88 14.01 -2.29
C LEU A 84 -10.34 14.38 -2.64
N SER A 85 -10.55 15.19 -3.69
CA SER A 85 -11.88 15.58 -4.14
C SER A 85 -12.48 14.53 -5.07
N GLY A 86 -13.78 14.20 -4.89
CA GLY A 86 -14.54 13.32 -5.76
C GLY A 86 -13.87 11.97 -6.05
N VAL A 87 -13.57 11.70 -7.32
CA VAL A 87 -12.97 10.44 -7.79
C VAL A 87 -11.56 10.20 -7.21
N TRP A 88 -10.82 11.28 -6.90
CA TRP A 88 -9.46 11.16 -6.37
C TRP A 88 -9.37 10.48 -5.01
N ARG A 89 -10.44 10.49 -4.24
CA ARG A 89 -10.55 9.70 -2.99
C ARG A 89 -10.48 8.19 -3.27
N SER A 90 -11.20 7.74 -4.30
CA SER A 90 -11.21 6.33 -4.70
C SER A 90 -9.85 5.91 -5.27
N ILE A 91 -9.24 6.78 -6.10
CA ILE A 91 -7.90 6.54 -6.65
C ILE A 91 -6.88 6.43 -5.51
N PHE A 92 -6.91 7.35 -4.55
CA PHE A 92 -6.01 7.30 -3.39
C PHE A 92 -6.19 6.02 -2.57
N ALA A 93 -7.42 5.63 -2.24
CA ALA A 93 -7.68 4.41 -1.48
C ALA A 93 -7.21 3.15 -2.23
N SER A 94 -7.45 3.09 -3.55
CA SER A 94 -6.99 1.98 -4.40
C SER A 94 -5.46 1.93 -4.46
N THR A 95 -4.78 3.06 -4.70
CA THR A 95 -3.33 3.11 -4.81
C THR A 95 -2.64 2.76 -3.49
N ILE A 96 -3.13 3.24 -2.36
CA ILE A 96 -2.62 2.87 -1.02
C ILE A 96 -2.73 1.35 -0.80
N THR A 97 -3.88 0.77 -1.13
CA THR A 97 -4.11 -0.69 -0.97
C THR A 97 -3.17 -1.51 -1.87
N ILE A 98 -2.98 -1.09 -3.13
CA ILE A 98 -2.06 -1.74 -4.07
C ILE A 98 -0.61 -1.65 -3.58
N VAL A 99 -0.18 -0.47 -3.13
CA VAL A 99 1.19 -0.28 -2.63
C VAL A 99 1.45 -1.12 -1.38
N LEU A 100 0.48 -1.17 -0.46
CA LEU A 100 0.60 -2.01 0.74
C LEU A 100 0.66 -3.50 0.37
N TYR A 101 -0.16 -3.95 -0.59
CA TYR A 101 -0.08 -5.31 -1.13
C TYR A 101 1.30 -5.62 -1.70
N LEU A 102 1.89 -4.72 -2.51
CA LEU A 102 3.23 -4.91 -3.07
C LEU A 102 4.30 -5.06 -1.98
N ASN A 103 4.27 -4.22 -0.93
CA ASN A 103 5.19 -4.34 0.19
C ASN A 103 5.02 -5.69 0.91
N VAL A 104 3.79 -6.14 1.15
CA VAL A 104 3.52 -7.45 1.78
C VAL A 104 4.01 -8.61 0.92
N VAL A 105 3.81 -8.56 -0.41
CA VAL A 105 4.31 -9.60 -1.33
C VAL A 105 5.83 -9.71 -1.27
N VAL A 106 6.53 -8.58 -1.28
CA VAL A 106 8.00 -8.54 -1.17
C VAL A 106 8.47 -9.05 0.20
N ALA A 107 7.77 -8.69 1.28
CA ALA A 107 8.10 -9.20 2.61
C ALA A 107 7.93 -10.73 2.70
N ILE A 108 6.86 -11.28 2.11
CA ILE A 108 6.65 -12.72 2.02
C ILE A 108 7.79 -13.40 1.25
N ASP A 109 8.18 -12.85 0.10
CA ASP A 109 9.27 -13.36 -0.72
C ASP A 109 10.58 -13.44 0.08
N GLN A 110 10.94 -12.37 0.78
CA GLN A 110 12.12 -12.31 1.65
C GLN A 110 12.10 -13.34 2.78
N VAL A 111 10.94 -13.52 3.43
CA VAL A 111 10.80 -14.53 4.50
C VAL A 111 10.98 -15.94 3.94
N PHE A 112 10.39 -16.24 2.78
CA PHE A 112 10.54 -17.55 2.15
C PHE A 112 11.98 -17.81 1.67
N GLU A 113 12.67 -16.82 1.13
CA GLU A 113 14.09 -16.93 0.79
C GLU A 113 14.93 -17.29 2.03
N GLN A 114 14.70 -16.65 3.16
CA GLN A 114 15.41 -16.96 4.39
C GLN A 114 15.06 -18.35 4.93
N MET A 115 13.79 -18.71 4.93
CA MET A 115 13.35 -20.03 5.42
C MET A 115 13.90 -21.16 4.55
N SER A 116 13.97 -21.04 3.24
CA SER A 116 14.52 -22.07 2.35
C SER A 116 16.00 -22.34 2.63
N LEU A 117 16.75 -21.33 3.05
CA LEU A 117 18.15 -21.47 3.46
C LEU A 117 18.33 -22.29 4.75
N PHE A 118 17.34 -22.23 5.67
CA PHE A 118 17.41 -22.91 6.95
C PHE A 118 16.82 -24.33 6.95
N THR A 119 15.79 -24.57 6.11
CA THR A 119 15.01 -25.82 6.20
C THR A 119 15.41 -26.88 5.16
N GLY A 120 16.28 -26.55 4.19
CA GLY A 120 16.69 -27.50 3.13
C GLY A 120 15.52 -28.05 2.32
N LEU A 121 14.37 -27.38 2.32
CA LEU A 121 13.19 -27.77 1.55
C LEU A 121 13.50 -27.80 0.06
N ALA A 122 13.00 -28.82 -0.64
CA ALA A 122 13.15 -28.92 -2.09
C ALA A 122 12.60 -27.65 -2.77
N PRO A 123 13.36 -27.06 -3.71
CA PRO A 123 13.00 -25.77 -4.33
C PRO A 123 11.58 -25.73 -4.91
N ALA A 124 11.11 -26.83 -5.48
CA ALA A 124 9.80 -26.94 -6.10
C ALA A 124 8.63 -26.82 -5.08
N GLN A 125 8.79 -27.36 -3.88
CA GLN A 125 7.75 -27.29 -2.85
C GLN A 125 7.66 -25.90 -2.22
N SER A 126 8.82 -25.24 -2.04
CA SER A 126 8.85 -23.87 -1.51
C SER A 126 8.24 -22.87 -2.50
N GLU A 127 8.47 -23.04 -3.80
CA GLU A 127 7.93 -22.17 -4.85
C GLU A 127 6.39 -22.28 -4.96
N LEU A 128 5.85 -23.48 -4.91
CA LEU A 128 4.40 -23.69 -4.95
C LEU A 128 3.69 -23.05 -3.74
N THR A 129 4.26 -23.25 -2.55
CA THR A 129 3.73 -22.67 -1.31
C THR A 129 3.80 -21.14 -1.34
N LEU A 130 4.91 -20.58 -1.82
CA LEU A 130 5.08 -19.13 -1.99
C LEU A 130 4.00 -18.54 -2.92
N ARG A 131 3.82 -19.15 -4.11
CA ARG A 131 2.81 -18.69 -5.08
C ARG A 131 1.38 -18.80 -4.53
N ALA A 132 1.06 -19.90 -3.83
CA ALA A 132 -0.24 -20.08 -3.20
C ALA A 132 -0.50 -19.02 -2.11
N THR A 133 0.51 -18.73 -1.28
CA THR A 133 0.42 -17.69 -0.24
C THR A 133 0.24 -16.31 -0.87
N GLN A 134 1.00 -15.96 -1.90
CA GLN A 134 0.87 -14.68 -2.60
C GLN A 134 -0.51 -14.52 -3.24
N PHE A 135 -1.07 -15.59 -3.83
CA PHE A 135 -2.41 -15.58 -4.41
C PHE A 135 -3.49 -15.37 -3.35
N LEU A 136 -3.39 -16.06 -2.20
CA LEU A 136 -4.32 -15.89 -1.08
C LEU A 136 -4.30 -14.45 -0.55
N VAL A 137 -3.10 -13.89 -0.36
CA VAL A 137 -2.92 -12.50 0.08
C VAL A 137 -3.48 -11.53 -0.95
N MET A 138 -3.29 -11.79 -2.24
CA MET A 138 -3.87 -10.98 -3.31
C MET A 138 -5.40 -10.93 -3.22
N LEU A 139 -6.06 -12.08 -3.04
CA LEU A 139 -7.51 -12.14 -2.88
C LEU A 139 -7.98 -11.37 -1.64
N LEU A 140 -7.28 -11.53 -0.52
CA LEU A 140 -7.57 -10.81 0.71
C LEU A 140 -7.50 -9.29 0.51
N PHE A 141 -6.40 -8.79 -0.09
CA PHE A 141 -6.22 -7.36 -0.38
C PHE A 141 -7.21 -6.83 -1.41
N ALA A 142 -7.61 -7.63 -2.40
CA ALA A 142 -8.65 -7.25 -3.35
C ALA A 142 -9.99 -6.99 -2.64
N VAL A 143 -10.41 -7.89 -1.74
CA VAL A 143 -11.65 -7.73 -0.97
C VAL A 143 -11.57 -6.52 -0.04
N ILE A 144 -10.48 -6.39 0.73
CA ILE A 144 -10.28 -5.25 1.65
C ILE A 144 -10.23 -3.94 0.87
N GLY A 145 -9.53 -3.90 -0.27
CA GLY A 145 -9.43 -2.73 -1.14
C GLY A 145 -10.78 -2.26 -1.67
N ILE A 146 -11.61 -3.18 -2.14
CA ILE A 146 -12.97 -2.86 -2.60
C ILE A 146 -13.80 -2.25 -1.46
N ILE A 147 -13.72 -2.82 -0.25
CA ILE A 147 -14.45 -2.32 0.92
C ILE A 147 -13.92 -0.94 1.32
N ALA A 148 -12.60 -0.75 1.36
CA ALA A 148 -11.96 0.51 1.71
C ALA A 148 -12.37 1.63 0.74
N VAL A 149 -12.30 1.37 -0.57
CA VAL A 149 -12.70 2.32 -1.62
C VAL A 149 -14.16 2.72 -1.47
N LYS A 150 -15.07 1.75 -1.30
CA LYS A 150 -16.51 2.02 -1.14
C LYS A 150 -16.79 2.84 0.11
N ARG A 151 -16.22 2.48 1.25
CA ARG A 151 -16.45 3.17 2.53
C ARG A 151 -15.87 4.59 2.52
N PHE A 152 -14.65 4.76 2.02
CA PHE A 152 -13.99 6.05 1.96
C PHE A 152 -14.67 7.01 0.97
N HIS A 153 -15.18 6.50 -0.15
CA HIS A 153 -15.93 7.29 -1.11
C HIS A 153 -17.28 7.75 -0.54
N ASN A 154 -18.06 6.85 0.06
CA ASN A 154 -19.42 7.15 0.55
C ASN A 154 -19.42 8.20 1.66
N ARG A 155 -18.48 8.18 2.60
CA ARG A 155 -18.41 9.21 3.65
C ARG A 155 -18.10 10.61 3.12
N GLY A 156 -17.32 10.72 2.04
CA GLY A 156 -17.08 11.98 1.36
C GLY A 156 -18.35 12.61 0.78
N ALA A 157 -19.24 11.79 0.21
CA ALA A 157 -20.51 12.24 -0.34
C ALA A 157 -21.49 12.73 0.75
N HIS A 158 -21.52 12.05 1.91
CA HIS A 158 -22.38 12.46 3.05
C HIS A 158 -21.97 13.79 3.67
N SER A 159 -20.66 14.05 3.80
CA SER A 159 -20.17 15.31 4.37
C SER A 159 -20.47 16.54 3.50
N LEU A 160 -20.49 16.37 2.19
CA LEU A 160 -20.86 17.44 1.25
C LEU A 160 -22.37 17.72 1.30
N ARG A 161 -23.20 16.68 1.40
CA ARG A 161 -24.66 16.80 1.44
C ARG A 161 -25.14 17.46 2.74
N SER A 162 -24.51 17.19 3.88
CA SER A 162 -24.84 17.85 5.14
C SER A 162 -24.44 19.33 5.14
N ARG A 163 -23.35 19.71 4.48
CA ARG A 163 -22.95 21.12 4.30
C ARG A 163 -23.94 21.90 3.44
N THR A 164 -24.41 21.34 2.33
CA THR A 164 -25.39 21.99 1.45
C THR A 164 -26.73 22.19 2.14
N ASN A 165 -27.21 21.21 2.89
CA ASN A 165 -28.47 21.34 3.63
C ASN A 165 -28.37 22.36 4.76
N GLY A 166 -27.23 22.42 5.49
CA GLY A 166 -27.02 23.42 6.56
C GLY A 166 -26.85 24.87 6.06
N VAL A 167 -26.46 25.06 4.78
CA VAL A 167 -26.40 26.39 4.17
C VAL A 167 -27.78 26.82 3.67
N ALA A 168 -28.57 25.88 3.13
CA ALA A 168 -29.94 26.15 2.69
C ALA A 168 -30.86 26.58 3.86
N ASP A 169 -30.68 25.98 5.04
CA ASP A 169 -31.47 26.27 6.22
C ASP A 169 -31.16 27.67 6.87
N LYS A 170 -29.94 28.19 6.61
CA LYS A 170 -29.54 29.53 7.08
C LYS A 170 -30.07 30.71 6.23
N HIS A 171 -30.61 30.45 5.07
CA HIS A 171 -31.17 31.46 4.18
C HIS A 171 -32.70 31.54 4.20
N VAL A 172 -33.34 30.79 5.11
CA VAL A 172 -34.81 30.73 5.23
C VAL A 172 -35.33 31.60 6.43
N PHE A 173 -34.42 32.30 7.17
CA PHE A 173 -34.82 33.26 8.24
C PHE A 173 -34.40 34.67 7.90
#